data_cbe8461de4fb25058e6f5097a3c7d02c
#
_entry.id   cbe8461de4fb25058e6f5097a3c7d02c
#
_cell.length_a   1.000
_cell.length_b   1.000
_cell.length_c   1.000
_cell.angle_alpha   90.00
_cell.angle_beta   90.00
_cell.angle_gamma   90.00
#
_symmetry.space_group_name_H-M   'P 1'
#
loop_
_entity.id
_entity.type
_entity.pdbx_description
1 polymer ?
#
loop_
_entity_poly.entity_id
_entity_poly.type
_entity_poly.pdbx_seq_one_letter_code
_entity_poly.pdbx_strand_id
1 'polypeptide(L)'
;MSKPRYIWWGYVKALIRAAGNPRSRKYGYLSEAEIAAFQSVWESTDQERQKLAAMVLIRQSHTIPGAALKLHISERTAQRWHVEFICAVAQRLGLKVGIKKPK
;
A
#
# COMPACT_ATOMS: atom_id res chain seq x y z
N MET A 1 -12.35 -14.58 -0.47
CA MET A 1 -11.41 -13.60 -0.02
C MET A 1 -10.06 -14.19 0.33
N SER A 2 -9.01 -13.57 -0.10
CA SER A 2 -7.71 -14.16 0.13
C SER A 2 -7.11 -13.71 1.45
N LYS A 3 -6.37 -14.61 2.07
CA LYS A 3 -5.68 -14.30 3.30
C LYS A 3 -4.39 -13.55 3.01
N PRO A 4 -3.93 -12.75 3.97
CA PRO A 4 -2.62 -12.13 3.81
C PRO A 4 -1.55 -13.19 3.67
N ARG A 5 -0.65 -12.99 2.75
CA ARG A 5 0.43 -13.94 2.53
C ARG A 5 1.54 -13.81 3.54
N TYR A 6 1.67 -12.63 4.13
CA TYR A 6 2.81 -12.31 4.96
C TYR A 6 2.34 -11.92 6.33
N ILE A 7 3.13 -12.28 7.31
CA ILE A 7 2.83 -11.94 8.70
C ILE A 7 2.71 -10.43 8.86
N TRP A 8 3.53 -9.68 8.14
CA TRP A 8 3.57 -8.23 8.26
C TRP A 8 2.49 -7.51 7.47
N TRP A 9 1.63 -8.24 6.77
CA TRP A 9 0.66 -7.64 5.85
C TRP A 9 -0.19 -6.56 6.53
N GLY A 10 -0.76 -6.91 7.68
CA GLY A 10 -1.60 -5.96 8.41
C GLY A 10 -0.83 -4.75 8.90
N TYR A 11 0.39 -4.99 9.35
CA TYR A 11 1.23 -3.90 9.82
C TYR A 11 1.54 -2.91 8.70
N VAL A 12 1.92 -3.41 7.53
CA VAL A 12 2.26 -2.52 6.42
C VAL A 12 1.04 -1.77 5.93
N LYS A 13 -0.12 -2.43 5.88
CA LYS A 13 -1.34 -1.73 5.49
C LYS A 13 -1.66 -0.59 6.47
N ALA A 14 -1.53 -0.84 7.75
CA ALA A 14 -1.77 0.18 8.76
C ALA A 14 -0.77 1.32 8.63
N LEU A 15 0.48 0.98 8.33
CA LEU A 15 1.52 1.98 8.13
C LEU A 15 1.20 2.88 6.95
N ILE A 16 0.77 2.29 5.84
CA ILE A 16 0.43 3.06 4.64
C ILE A 16 -0.71 4.04 4.95
N ARG A 17 -1.71 3.54 5.66
CA ARG A 17 -2.84 4.39 6.01
C ARG A 17 -2.40 5.56 6.88
N ALA A 18 -1.58 5.29 7.87
CA ALA A 18 -1.11 6.33 8.77
C ALA A 18 -0.17 7.31 8.08
N ALA A 19 0.74 6.79 7.26
CA ALA A 19 1.71 7.64 6.59
C ALA A 19 1.06 8.56 5.57
N GLY A 20 0.00 8.09 4.94
CA GLY A 20 -0.74 8.91 3.98
C GLY A 20 -1.65 9.93 4.64
N ASN A 21 -1.81 9.85 5.95
CA ASN A 21 -2.68 10.76 6.69
C ASN A 21 -1.82 11.81 7.39
N PRO A 22 -1.92 13.09 6.98
CA PRO A 22 -1.08 14.13 7.59
C PRO A 22 -1.23 14.24 9.11
N ARG A 23 -2.41 13.92 9.62
CA ARG A 23 -2.63 13.96 11.06
C ARG A 23 -1.75 12.98 11.80
N SER A 24 -1.72 11.73 11.33
CA SER A 24 -0.92 10.71 11.99
C SER A 24 0.55 11.07 11.97
N ARG A 25 1.00 11.61 10.84
CA ARG A 25 2.40 12.02 10.72
C ARG A 25 2.72 13.15 11.69
N LYS A 26 1.79 14.08 11.81
CA LYS A 26 1.98 15.23 12.68
C LYS A 26 2.13 14.82 14.14
N TYR A 27 1.42 13.78 14.54
CA TYR A 27 1.48 13.35 15.94
C TYR A 27 2.60 12.34 16.20
N GLY A 28 3.40 12.04 15.21
CA GLY A 28 4.57 11.23 15.43
C GLY A 28 4.32 9.75 15.71
N TYR A 29 3.24 9.22 15.17
CA TYR A 29 2.93 7.81 15.37
C TYR A 29 3.87 6.88 14.60
N LEU A 30 4.56 7.41 13.60
CA LEU A 30 5.43 6.61 12.77
C LEU A 30 6.87 7.06 12.94
N SER A 31 7.78 6.11 12.81
CA SER A 31 9.19 6.43 12.82
C SER A 31 9.61 7.07 11.52
N GLU A 32 10.76 7.72 11.54
CA GLU A 32 11.29 8.33 10.32
C GLU A 32 11.52 7.30 9.23
N ALA A 33 11.98 6.12 9.61
CA ALA A 33 12.21 5.06 8.64
C ALA A 33 10.91 4.62 7.98
N GLU A 34 9.84 4.54 8.76
CA GLU A 34 8.55 4.15 8.23
C GLU A 34 7.99 5.20 7.27
N ILE A 35 8.10 6.47 7.65
CA ILE A 35 7.65 7.55 6.79
C ILE A 35 8.47 7.59 5.50
N ALA A 36 9.79 7.43 5.62
CA ALA A 36 10.67 7.44 4.46
C ALA A 36 10.35 6.31 3.50
N ALA A 37 10.06 5.11 4.04
CA ALA A 37 9.71 3.97 3.21
C ALA A 37 8.46 4.26 2.40
N PHE A 38 7.43 4.78 3.05
CA PHE A 38 6.19 5.12 2.36
C PHE A 38 6.43 6.20 1.30
N GLN A 39 7.12 7.26 1.67
CA GLN A 39 7.34 8.37 0.74
C GLN A 39 8.15 7.95 -0.47
N SER A 40 9.16 7.12 -0.25
CA SER A 40 9.99 6.62 -1.34
C SER A 40 9.15 5.87 -2.38
N VAL A 41 8.26 5.01 -1.90
CA VAL A 41 7.39 4.27 -2.80
C VAL A 41 6.38 5.19 -3.45
N TRP A 42 5.79 6.09 -2.68
CA TRP A 42 4.78 7.02 -3.19
C TRP A 42 5.34 7.85 -4.35
N GLU A 43 6.53 8.39 -4.15
CA GLU A 43 7.13 9.26 -5.15
C GLU A 43 7.54 8.51 -6.41
N SER A 44 7.83 7.22 -6.29
CA SER A 44 8.20 6.43 -7.45
C SER A 44 6.99 5.77 -8.12
N THR A 45 5.80 6.00 -7.59
CA THR A 45 4.57 5.39 -8.11
C THR A 45 3.86 6.38 -9.02
N ASP A 46 3.37 5.90 -10.16
CA ASP A 46 2.67 6.76 -11.09
C ASP A 46 1.33 7.21 -10.52
N GLN A 47 0.80 8.26 -11.12
CA GLN A 47 -0.40 8.93 -10.61
C GLN A 47 -1.60 8.02 -10.46
N GLU A 48 -1.84 7.15 -11.43
CA GLU A 48 -3.01 6.29 -11.36
C GLU A 48 -2.93 5.28 -10.23
N ARG A 49 -1.75 4.71 -10.04
CA ARG A 49 -1.56 3.80 -8.93
C ARG A 49 -1.63 4.52 -7.59
N GLN A 50 -1.17 5.76 -7.55
CA GLN A 50 -1.32 6.57 -6.34
C GLN A 50 -2.79 6.79 -6.01
N LYS A 51 -3.61 7.03 -7.04
CA LYS A 51 -5.03 7.21 -6.81
C LYS A 51 -5.67 5.97 -6.22
N LEU A 52 -5.32 4.81 -6.76
CA LEU A 52 -5.85 3.57 -6.21
C LEU A 52 -5.44 3.39 -4.75
N ALA A 53 -4.16 3.58 -4.47
CA ALA A 53 -3.68 3.44 -3.10
C ALA A 53 -4.38 4.41 -2.15
N ALA A 54 -4.59 5.64 -2.60
CA ALA A 54 -5.28 6.62 -1.78
C ALA A 54 -6.70 6.20 -1.49
N MET A 55 -7.41 5.71 -2.50
CA MET A 55 -8.82 5.34 -2.32
C MET A 55 -9.01 4.12 -1.45
N VAL A 56 -8.14 3.12 -1.62
CA VAL A 56 -8.35 1.83 -0.96
C VAL A 56 -7.57 1.72 0.34
N LEU A 57 -6.33 2.20 0.37
CA LEU A 57 -5.46 1.98 1.51
C LEU A 57 -5.40 3.15 2.48
N ILE A 58 -5.44 4.37 1.98
CA ILE A 58 -5.28 5.54 2.84
C ILE A 58 -6.63 6.03 3.34
N ARG A 59 -7.50 6.44 2.41
CA ARG A 59 -8.80 6.95 2.80
C ARG A 59 -9.81 5.87 3.07
N GLN A 60 -9.60 4.71 2.47
CA GLN A 60 -10.53 3.58 2.59
C GLN A 60 -11.94 3.95 2.18
N SER A 61 -12.04 4.84 1.21
CA SER A 61 -13.34 5.31 0.71
C SER A 61 -13.90 4.39 -0.35
N HIS A 62 -13.09 3.50 -0.90
CA HIS A 62 -13.52 2.58 -1.97
C HIS A 62 -12.98 1.19 -1.71
N THR A 63 -13.77 0.20 -2.14
CA THR A 63 -13.27 -1.17 -2.23
C THR A 63 -12.42 -1.28 -3.49
N ILE A 64 -11.71 -2.41 -3.62
CA ILE A 64 -10.91 -2.61 -4.83
C ILE A 64 -11.78 -2.60 -6.08
N PRO A 65 -12.92 -3.33 -6.14
CA PRO A 65 -13.78 -3.23 -7.32
C PRO A 65 -14.31 -1.83 -7.57
N GLY A 66 -14.67 -1.10 -6.51
CA GLY A 66 -15.16 0.26 -6.65
C GLY A 66 -14.12 1.20 -7.20
N ALA A 67 -12.88 1.06 -6.71
CA ALA A 67 -11.79 1.89 -7.21
C ALA A 67 -11.46 1.54 -8.66
N ALA A 68 -11.53 0.26 -9.02
CA ALA A 68 -11.28 -0.15 -10.38
C ALA A 68 -12.27 0.49 -11.34
N LEU A 69 -13.53 0.52 -10.95
CA LEU A 69 -14.56 1.19 -11.74
C LEU A 69 -14.25 2.67 -11.91
N LYS A 70 -13.91 3.31 -10.83
CA LYS A 70 -13.64 4.74 -10.85
C LYS A 70 -12.45 5.08 -11.73
N LEU A 71 -11.44 4.23 -11.75
CA LEU A 71 -10.24 4.47 -12.52
C LEU A 71 -10.28 3.87 -13.92
N HIS A 72 -11.36 3.21 -14.26
CA HIS A 72 -11.55 2.58 -15.58
C HIS A 72 -10.47 1.54 -15.86
N ILE A 73 -10.17 0.72 -14.86
CA ILE A 73 -9.25 -0.39 -15.00
C ILE A 73 -9.96 -1.67 -14.57
N SER A 74 -9.39 -2.81 -14.94
CA SER A 74 -9.98 -4.07 -14.53
C SER A 74 -9.76 -4.31 -13.05
N GLU A 75 -10.66 -5.08 -12.45
CA GLU A 75 -10.51 -5.43 -11.04
C GLU A 75 -9.20 -6.18 -10.80
N ARG A 76 -8.82 -7.04 -11.75
CA ARG A 76 -7.57 -7.78 -11.65
C ARG A 76 -6.37 -6.83 -11.59
N THR A 77 -6.37 -5.82 -12.44
CA THR A 77 -5.30 -4.82 -12.44
C THR A 77 -5.27 -4.06 -11.12
N ALA A 78 -6.46 -3.70 -10.62
CA ALA A 78 -6.54 -2.98 -9.35
C ALA A 78 -6.00 -3.84 -8.22
N GLN A 79 -6.33 -5.12 -8.20
CA GLN A 79 -5.82 -6.02 -7.18
C GLN A 79 -4.30 -6.13 -7.24
N ARG A 80 -3.76 -6.25 -8.45
CA ARG A 80 -2.32 -6.35 -8.61
C ARG A 80 -1.63 -5.09 -8.11
N TRP A 81 -2.14 -3.92 -8.48
CA TRP A 81 -1.56 -2.65 -8.02
C TRP A 81 -1.60 -2.54 -6.50
N HIS A 82 -2.72 -2.96 -5.92
CA HIS A 82 -2.89 -2.93 -4.47
C HIS A 82 -1.81 -3.76 -3.78
N VAL A 83 -1.61 -4.99 -4.24
CA VAL A 83 -0.60 -5.87 -3.66
C VAL A 83 0.80 -5.31 -3.90
N GLU A 84 1.06 -4.84 -5.12
CA GLU A 84 2.39 -4.33 -5.46
C GLU A 84 2.78 -3.13 -4.59
N PHE A 85 1.82 -2.25 -4.34
CA PHE A 85 2.12 -1.09 -3.52
C PHE A 85 2.50 -1.50 -2.09
N ILE A 86 1.71 -2.40 -1.52
CA ILE A 86 1.98 -2.88 -0.16
C ILE A 86 3.35 -3.56 -0.09
N CYS A 87 3.64 -4.41 -1.08
CA CYS A 87 4.92 -5.11 -1.11
C CYS A 87 6.09 -4.17 -1.32
N ALA A 88 5.89 -3.12 -2.11
CA ALA A 88 6.97 -2.15 -2.33
C ALA A 88 7.33 -1.42 -1.04
N VAL A 89 6.32 -1.05 -0.25
CA VAL A 89 6.60 -0.42 1.04
C VAL A 89 7.31 -1.39 1.97
N ALA A 90 6.86 -2.65 1.98
CA ALA A 90 7.51 -3.66 2.82
C ALA A 90 8.97 -3.85 2.44
N GLN A 91 9.27 -3.83 1.15
CA GLN A 91 10.64 -3.96 0.68
C GLN A 91 11.53 -2.83 1.20
N ARG A 92 11.00 -1.61 1.19
CA ARG A 92 11.77 -0.47 1.67
C ARG A 92 12.04 -0.57 3.16
N LEU A 93 11.22 -1.34 3.87
CA LEU A 93 11.42 -1.56 5.29
C LEU A 93 12.31 -2.76 5.58
N GLY A 94 12.74 -3.47 4.53
CA GLY A 94 13.57 -4.64 4.72
C GLY A 94 12.81 -5.91 5.03
N LEU A 95 11.50 -5.88 4.85
CA LEU A 95 10.68 -7.07 5.08
C LEU A 95 10.76 -7.99 3.88
N LYS A 96 10.60 -9.27 4.12
CA LYS A 96 10.67 -10.23 3.03
C LYS A 96 9.39 -10.23 2.21
N VAL A 97 9.55 -10.09 0.92
CA VAL A 97 8.43 -10.09 -0.01
C VAL A 97 8.73 -10.97 -1.20
N GLY A 98 7.68 -11.49 -1.78
CA GLY A 98 7.78 -12.13 -3.07
C GLY A 98 8.53 -13.42 -3.08
N ILE A 99 8.49 -14.14 -2.03
CA ILE A 99 9.27 -15.26 -2.01
C ILE A 99 8.72 -16.49 -2.48
N LYS A 100 8.82 -16.72 -2.96
CA LYS A 100 8.44 -17.67 -3.26
C LYS A 100 9.04 -18.57 -3.50
N LYS A 101 9.48 -18.87 -3.25
CA LYS A 101 9.97 -19.54 -3.51
C LYS A 101 10.50 -20.09 -3.62
N PRO A 102 10.69 -20.71 -3.50
CA PRO A 102 11.37 -21.28 -3.57
C PRO A 102 11.78 -21.90 -3.96
N LYS A 103 12.03 -22.24 -4.00
CA LYS A 103 12.58 -22.79 -4.34
C LYS A 103 12.72 -23.36 -4.37
#